data_9b54e9b880a1b3467ae302e42085ecd7
#
_entry.id   9b54e9b880a1b3467ae302e42085ecd7
#
_cell.length_a   1.000
_cell.length_b   1.000
_cell.length_c   1.000
_cell.angle_alpha   90.00
_cell.angle_beta   90.00
_cell.angle_gamma   90.00
#
_symmetry.space_group_name_H-M   'P 1'
#
loop_
_entity.id
_entity.type
_entity.pdbx_description
1 polymer ?
#
loop_
_entity_poly.entity_id
_entity_poly.type
_entity_poly.pdbx_seq_one_letter_code
_entity_poly.pdbx_strand_id
1 'polypeptide(L)'
;MNGPADVVRPSWETPERARRLLLASTLDHVLPSISRVAGAMGLRLGTAPGLLDVVDDEGGRRIDRLFQRLARELTAAEIEAVRVTTDPPSDGVALATRLLTAPTLATELARRGVTVEMALLTDAELWPVYQPIMSLTTGGMVGHEALLRGRVDGREVGGGDLFFLAERAGWLRRLDRVAREAAIRGAAGWLGSADLYVNSDPAAVHRPSVCLASTERAVHDSGIDPRQLVFEVVASHAVIDHEHLLSVLEHHRTLGWRVALDDVGVGWSSLALVSVVRPDVVKLSKTLVSRLHEPGAQAIARALAELTHLQGGVVVAEGIESERVADQARAVGADLGQGWLFGRPVRPEPEAEPELAFA
;
A
#
# COMPACT_ATOMS: atom_id res chain seq x y z
N MET A 1 -17.56 -28.06 6.20
CA MET A 1 -17.84 -26.77 5.50
C MET A 1 -16.67 -25.86 5.83
N ASN A 2 -15.61 -25.98 5.05
CA ASN A 2 -14.47 -25.07 5.12
C ASN A 2 -14.88 -23.82 4.33
N GLY A 3 -14.91 -22.66 4.99
CA GLY A 3 -15.07 -21.37 4.32
C GLY A 3 -13.92 -21.13 3.36
N PRO A 4 -14.06 -20.22 2.38
CA PRO A 4 -13.05 -19.99 1.35
C PRO A 4 -11.71 -19.65 2.04
N ALA A 5 -10.66 -20.42 1.69
CA ALA A 5 -9.33 -20.39 2.29
C ALA A 5 -8.57 -19.05 2.10
N ASP A 6 -9.13 -18.12 1.34
CA ASP A 6 -8.43 -16.92 0.85
C ASP A 6 -8.79 -15.62 1.55
N VAL A 7 -9.61 -15.65 2.61
CA VAL A 7 -9.94 -14.46 3.39
C VAL A 7 -8.92 -14.29 4.50
N VAL A 8 -7.99 -13.37 4.33
CA VAL A 8 -7.02 -12.99 5.35
C VAL A 8 -7.65 -11.96 6.28
N ARG A 9 -7.77 -12.29 7.57
CA ARG A 9 -8.10 -11.29 8.60
C ARG A 9 -6.78 -10.76 9.15
N PRO A 10 -6.47 -9.48 8.96
CA PRO A 10 -5.24 -8.93 9.48
C PRO A 10 -5.27 -8.95 11.00
N SER A 11 -4.30 -9.61 11.63
CA SER A 11 -4.07 -9.49 13.07
C SER A 11 -3.35 -8.16 13.32
N TRP A 12 -4.12 -7.13 13.65
CA TRP A 12 -3.55 -5.84 14.00
C TRP A 12 -3.06 -5.89 15.44
N GLU A 13 -1.77 -5.66 15.67
CA GLU A 13 -1.25 -5.48 17.02
C GLU A 13 -1.84 -4.21 17.60
N THR A 14 -2.60 -4.35 18.70
CA THR A 14 -3.07 -3.20 19.46
C THR A 14 -1.84 -2.45 19.98
N PRO A 15 -1.75 -1.12 19.82
CA PRO A 15 -0.64 -0.37 20.37
C PRO A 15 -0.48 -0.63 21.87
N GLU A 16 0.76 -0.73 22.34
CA GLU A 16 1.01 -0.83 23.78
C GLU A 16 0.36 0.35 24.52
N ARG A 17 -0.11 0.08 25.73
CA ARG A 17 -0.70 1.14 26.57
C ARG A 17 0.34 2.17 26.92
N ALA A 18 0.15 3.39 26.45
CA ALA A 18 0.99 4.51 26.81
C ALA A 18 0.75 4.93 28.25
N ARG A 19 1.81 5.20 28.99
CA ARG A 19 1.73 5.76 30.35
C ARG A 19 1.97 7.26 30.37
N ARG A 20 2.53 7.79 29.31
CA ARG A 20 2.82 9.21 29.14
C ARG A 20 2.56 9.65 27.71
N LEU A 21 1.94 10.81 27.55
CA LEU A 21 1.75 11.47 26.28
C LEU A 21 2.42 12.85 26.32
N LEU A 22 3.13 13.18 25.25
CA LEU A 22 3.51 14.57 24.99
C LEU A 22 2.75 15.01 23.73
N LEU A 23 1.94 16.06 23.91
CA LEU A 23 1.13 16.64 22.83
C LEU A 23 1.67 18.01 22.47
N ALA A 24 1.72 18.31 21.17
CA ALA A 24 2.13 19.60 20.64
C ALA A 24 1.08 20.12 19.66
N SER A 25 0.79 21.41 19.69
CA SER A 25 -0.10 22.07 18.73
C SER A 25 0.29 23.52 18.54
N THR A 26 0.09 24.01 17.31
CA THR A 26 0.21 25.44 16.97
C THR A 26 -1.11 26.20 17.15
N LEU A 27 -2.21 25.49 17.45
CA LEU A 27 -3.50 26.11 17.75
C LEU A 27 -3.62 26.37 19.25
N ASP A 28 -3.62 27.64 19.65
CA ASP A 28 -3.54 28.09 21.04
C ASP A 28 -4.66 27.56 21.94
N HIS A 29 -5.85 27.27 21.40
CA HIS A 29 -7.02 26.85 22.16
C HIS A 29 -7.11 25.32 22.37
N VAL A 30 -6.39 24.52 21.59
CA VAL A 30 -6.57 23.06 21.57
C VAL A 30 -5.92 22.38 22.78
N LEU A 31 -4.66 22.71 23.09
CA LEU A 31 -3.98 22.11 24.25
C LEU A 31 -4.68 22.46 25.59
N PRO A 32 -5.16 23.70 25.84
CA PRO A 32 -5.98 24.01 26.98
C PRO A 32 -7.28 23.19 27.07
N SER A 33 -7.93 22.91 25.94
CA SER A 33 -9.11 22.04 25.86
C SER A 33 -8.79 20.61 26.26
N ILE A 34 -7.70 20.04 25.70
CA ILE A 34 -7.21 18.70 26.07
C ILE A 34 -6.81 18.65 27.54
N SER A 35 -6.13 19.66 28.04
CA SER A 35 -5.71 19.77 29.45
C SER A 35 -6.90 19.70 30.40
N ARG A 36 -8.00 20.41 30.09
CA ARG A 36 -9.24 20.38 30.88
C ARG A 36 -9.86 18.99 30.92
N VAL A 37 -9.92 18.31 29.76
CA VAL A 37 -10.45 16.95 29.65
C VAL A 37 -9.60 15.96 30.44
N ALA A 38 -8.28 16.00 30.26
CA ALA A 38 -7.33 15.11 30.93
C ALA A 38 -7.30 15.34 32.46
N GLY A 39 -7.36 16.61 32.89
CA GLY A 39 -7.44 16.97 34.31
C GLY A 39 -8.73 16.47 34.97
N ALA A 40 -9.86 16.58 34.30
CA ALA A 40 -11.14 16.04 34.79
C ALA A 40 -11.13 14.49 34.91
N MET A 41 -10.19 13.82 34.27
CA MET A 41 -9.99 12.37 34.36
C MET A 41 -8.94 11.96 35.39
N GLY A 42 -8.40 12.93 36.15
CA GLY A 42 -7.39 12.69 37.19
C GLY A 42 -6.01 12.33 36.65
N LEU A 43 -5.70 12.75 35.43
CA LEU A 43 -4.36 12.61 34.85
C LEU A 43 -3.45 13.74 35.38
N ARG A 44 -2.17 13.43 35.59
CA ARG A 44 -1.18 14.43 35.97
C ARG A 44 -0.73 15.20 34.71
N LEU A 45 -0.69 16.53 34.86
CA LEU A 45 -0.43 17.44 33.74
C LEU A 45 0.82 18.26 33.95
N GLY A 46 1.61 18.44 32.93
CA GLY A 46 2.67 19.42 32.81
C GLY A 46 2.43 20.28 31.55
N THR A 47 2.63 21.60 31.67
CA THR A 47 2.41 22.52 30.54
C THR A 47 3.66 23.34 30.26
N ALA A 48 3.93 23.53 28.96
CA ALA A 48 4.93 24.46 28.44
C ALA A 48 4.35 25.14 27.19
N PRO A 49 4.90 26.25 26.71
CA PRO A 49 4.40 26.89 25.49
C PRO A 49 4.32 25.93 24.32
N GLY A 50 3.12 25.73 23.76
CA GLY A 50 2.86 24.81 22.66
C GLY A 50 2.96 23.31 22.98
N LEU A 51 3.10 22.93 24.27
CA LEU A 51 3.27 21.55 24.71
C LEU A 51 2.37 21.23 25.92
N LEU A 52 1.82 20.02 25.93
CA LEU A 52 1.08 19.44 27.06
C LEU A 52 1.63 18.03 27.35
N ASP A 53 2.11 17.83 28.56
CA ASP A 53 2.57 16.54 29.07
C ASP A 53 1.46 15.93 29.92
N VAL A 54 1.05 14.70 29.61
CA VAL A 54 -0.03 13.99 30.27
C VAL A 54 0.50 12.65 30.77
N VAL A 55 0.41 12.40 32.07
CA VAL A 55 0.92 11.18 32.70
C VAL A 55 -0.20 10.42 33.41
N ASP A 56 -0.25 9.13 33.16
CA ASP A 56 -1.12 8.17 33.86
C ASP A 56 -0.28 7.30 34.80
N ASP A 57 -0.32 7.63 36.07
CA ASP A 57 0.38 6.88 37.12
C ASP A 57 -0.28 5.51 37.44
N GLU A 58 -1.46 5.21 36.85
CA GLU A 58 -2.22 3.97 37.02
C GLU A 58 -2.17 3.01 35.84
N GLY A 59 -1.09 3.01 35.07
CA GLY A 59 -0.82 1.98 34.07
C GLY A 59 -1.46 2.20 32.69
N GLY A 60 -1.78 3.43 32.32
CA GLY A 60 -2.18 3.82 30.97
C GLY A 60 -3.67 3.65 30.63
N ARG A 61 -4.48 3.11 31.53
CA ARG A 61 -5.93 2.93 31.29
C ARG A 61 -6.70 4.23 31.12
N ARG A 62 -6.26 5.29 31.82
CA ARG A 62 -6.88 6.61 31.72
C ARG A 62 -6.52 7.28 30.41
N ILE A 63 -5.30 7.05 29.92
CA ILE A 63 -4.87 7.53 28.61
C ILE A 63 -5.68 6.89 27.49
N ASP A 64 -5.96 5.59 27.54
CA ASP A 64 -6.84 4.94 26.55
C ASP A 64 -8.23 5.57 26.53
N ARG A 65 -8.80 5.86 27.71
CA ARG A 65 -10.09 6.56 27.82
C ARG A 65 -10.00 8.03 27.38
N LEU A 66 -8.85 8.69 27.60
CA LEU A 66 -8.63 10.04 27.11
C LEU A 66 -8.70 10.09 25.57
N PHE A 67 -8.05 9.18 24.86
CA PHE A 67 -8.15 9.11 23.41
C PHE A 67 -9.61 8.99 22.94
N GLN A 68 -10.39 8.09 23.55
CA GLN A 68 -11.81 7.94 23.21
C GLN A 68 -12.62 9.23 23.44
N ARG A 69 -12.28 9.98 24.47
CA ARG A 69 -12.95 11.22 24.80
C ARG A 69 -12.55 12.36 23.87
N LEU A 70 -11.27 12.49 23.54
CA LEU A 70 -10.76 13.48 22.60
C LEU A 70 -11.36 13.32 21.20
N ALA A 71 -11.55 12.08 20.74
CA ALA A 71 -12.21 11.80 19.47
C ALA A 71 -13.65 12.31 19.38
N ARG A 72 -14.31 12.49 20.52
CA ARG A 72 -15.70 13.00 20.60
C ARG A 72 -15.79 14.51 20.86
N GLU A 73 -14.80 15.07 21.55
CA GLU A 73 -14.85 16.46 22.01
C GLU A 73 -14.10 17.44 21.08
N LEU A 74 -13.15 16.94 20.29
CA LEU A 74 -12.38 17.74 19.34
C LEU A 74 -12.96 17.65 17.94
N THR A 75 -12.87 18.74 17.20
CA THR A 75 -13.20 18.76 15.77
C THR A 75 -12.12 18.05 14.95
N ALA A 76 -12.43 17.65 13.71
CA ALA A 76 -11.49 17.02 12.81
C ALA A 76 -10.23 17.89 12.57
N ALA A 77 -10.42 19.21 12.43
CA ALA A 77 -9.31 20.16 12.24
C ALA A 77 -8.39 20.23 13.49
N GLU A 78 -8.96 20.20 14.69
CA GLU A 78 -8.20 20.19 15.94
C GLU A 78 -7.43 18.88 16.12
N ILE A 79 -8.05 17.75 15.80
CA ILE A 79 -7.42 16.42 15.85
C ILE A 79 -6.22 16.34 14.89
N GLU A 80 -6.32 16.89 13.70
CA GLU A 80 -5.21 16.94 12.74
C GLU A 80 -4.09 17.93 13.13
N ALA A 81 -4.43 19.00 13.86
CA ALA A 81 -3.46 20.01 14.29
C ALA A 81 -2.62 19.60 15.51
N VAL A 82 -2.95 18.50 16.18
CA VAL A 82 -2.20 18.02 17.35
C VAL A 82 -1.22 16.92 16.97
N ARG A 83 0.04 17.04 17.35
CA ARG A 83 1.07 16.01 17.28
C ARG A 83 1.15 15.25 18.61
N VAL A 84 1.33 13.94 18.54
CA VAL A 84 1.34 13.08 19.72
C VAL A 84 2.58 12.19 19.76
N THR A 85 3.28 12.20 20.89
CA THR A 85 4.34 11.23 21.18
C THR A 85 3.95 10.43 22.42
N THR A 86 3.93 9.11 22.28
CA THR A 86 3.67 8.17 23.38
C THR A 86 4.98 7.77 24.03
N ASP A 87 5.00 7.75 25.38
CA ASP A 87 6.16 7.41 26.19
C ASP A 87 7.46 8.08 25.70
N PRO A 88 7.51 9.44 25.69
CA PRO A 88 8.61 10.19 25.11
C PRO A 88 9.92 9.90 25.84
N PRO A 89 11.06 9.87 25.11
CA PRO A 89 12.36 9.67 25.72
C PRO A 89 12.74 10.83 26.65
N SER A 90 13.59 10.57 27.63
CA SER A 90 14.06 11.58 28.59
C SER A 90 15.23 12.43 28.03
N ASP A 91 15.92 11.97 27.00
CA ASP A 91 16.98 12.71 26.35
C ASP A 91 16.43 13.80 25.40
N GLY A 92 16.95 15.03 25.54
CA GLY A 92 16.42 16.19 24.83
C GLY A 92 16.58 16.12 23.30
N VAL A 93 17.67 15.54 22.79
CA VAL A 93 17.91 15.41 21.34
C VAL A 93 16.98 14.36 20.75
N ALA A 94 16.88 13.20 21.40
CA ALA A 94 15.95 12.14 21.00
C ALA A 94 14.49 12.61 21.08
N LEU A 95 14.15 13.41 22.09
CA LEU A 95 12.83 14.02 22.23
C LEU A 95 12.51 14.99 21.08
N ALA A 96 13.44 15.87 20.72
CA ALA A 96 13.25 16.81 19.62
C ALA A 96 13.04 16.08 18.28
N THR A 97 13.86 15.07 17.99
CA THR A 97 13.70 14.23 16.80
C THR A 97 12.34 13.53 16.79
N ARG A 98 11.91 13.00 17.94
CA ARG A 98 10.62 12.31 18.08
C ARG A 98 9.43 13.23 17.87
N LEU A 99 9.51 14.49 18.33
CA LEU A 99 8.46 15.50 18.13
C LEU A 99 8.32 15.92 16.67
N LEU A 100 9.45 16.09 15.95
CA LEU A 100 9.45 16.44 14.54
C LEU A 100 8.77 15.37 13.66
N THR A 101 8.91 14.09 14.05
CA THR A 101 8.35 12.94 13.33
C THR A 101 7.07 12.39 13.97
N ALA A 102 6.54 13.09 14.98
CA ALA A 102 5.37 12.63 15.72
C ALA A 102 4.13 12.56 14.81
N PRO A 103 3.34 11.48 14.87
CA PRO A 103 2.09 11.39 14.16
C PRO A 103 1.08 12.43 14.66
N THR A 104 0.07 12.72 13.85
CA THR A 104 -1.08 13.53 14.31
C THR A 104 -1.89 12.75 15.33
N LEU A 105 -2.69 13.48 16.13
CA LEU A 105 -3.68 12.84 17.02
C LEU A 105 -4.66 12.00 16.21
N ALA A 106 -5.04 12.42 15.01
CA ALA A 106 -5.85 11.63 14.08
C ALA A 106 -5.24 10.25 13.82
N THR A 107 -3.96 10.22 13.45
CA THR A 107 -3.22 8.98 13.22
C THR A 107 -3.15 8.10 14.48
N GLU A 108 -2.94 8.71 15.65
CA GLU A 108 -2.85 7.95 16.92
C GLU A 108 -4.21 7.42 17.37
N LEU A 109 -5.28 8.19 17.19
CA LEU A 109 -6.66 7.73 17.40
C LEU A 109 -7.01 6.57 16.48
N ALA A 110 -6.61 6.70 15.21
CA ALA A 110 -6.78 5.65 14.24
C ALA A 110 -6.05 4.36 14.66
N ARG A 111 -4.79 4.42 15.05
CA ARG A 111 -4.02 3.25 15.53
C ARG A 111 -4.65 2.53 16.72
N ARG A 112 -5.45 3.24 17.52
CA ARG A 112 -6.12 2.72 18.73
C ARG A 112 -7.56 2.26 18.49
N GLY A 113 -8.01 2.24 17.23
CA GLY A 113 -9.38 1.83 16.91
C GLY A 113 -10.45 2.78 17.45
N VAL A 114 -10.12 4.06 17.62
CA VAL A 114 -11.03 5.07 18.18
C VAL A 114 -11.78 5.82 17.08
N THR A 115 -11.35 5.72 15.82
CA THR A 115 -12.03 6.31 14.67
C THR A 115 -12.76 5.27 13.83
N VAL A 116 -13.76 5.75 13.06
CA VAL A 116 -14.57 4.91 12.17
C VAL A 116 -13.68 4.20 11.16
N GLU A 117 -12.67 4.91 10.60
CA GLU A 117 -11.75 4.35 9.61
C GLU A 117 -10.98 3.12 10.11
N MET A 118 -10.68 3.10 11.41
CA MET A 118 -9.96 1.97 12.01
C MET A 118 -10.85 0.79 12.34
N ALA A 119 -12.08 1.03 12.80
CA ALA A 119 -13.04 -0.06 12.93
C ALA A 119 -13.23 -0.75 11.58
N LEU A 120 -13.29 0.06 10.50
CA LEU A 120 -13.36 -0.43 9.13
C LEU A 120 -12.19 -1.36 8.77
N LEU A 121 -10.94 -0.99 9.09
CA LEU A 121 -9.76 -1.80 8.77
C LEU A 121 -9.58 -2.99 9.72
N THR A 122 -9.97 -2.87 10.98
CA THR A 122 -9.81 -3.93 11.98
C THR A 122 -10.73 -5.12 11.72
N ASP A 123 -11.96 -4.83 11.27
CA ASP A 123 -12.98 -5.84 10.97
C ASP A 123 -13.03 -6.19 9.47
N ALA A 124 -12.16 -5.58 8.65
CA ALA A 124 -12.14 -5.82 7.22
C ALA A 124 -11.75 -7.26 6.89
N GLU A 125 -12.55 -7.91 6.08
CA GLU A 125 -12.14 -9.11 5.36
C GLU A 125 -11.35 -8.66 4.13
N LEU A 126 -10.10 -9.09 3.99
CA LEU A 126 -9.24 -8.74 2.87
C LEU A 126 -9.01 -9.95 1.98
N TRP A 127 -9.02 -9.76 0.67
CA TRP A 127 -8.71 -10.81 -0.31
C TRP A 127 -8.09 -10.23 -1.58
N PRO A 128 -7.25 -10.99 -2.28
CA PRO A 128 -6.79 -10.64 -3.61
C PRO A 128 -7.84 -10.99 -4.66
N VAL A 129 -7.88 -10.20 -5.74
CA VAL A 129 -8.47 -10.56 -7.02
C VAL A 129 -7.39 -10.39 -8.09
N TYR A 130 -7.49 -11.08 -9.21
CA TYR A 130 -6.44 -11.15 -10.21
C TYR A 130 -6.98 -10.70 -11.55
N GLN A 131 -6.27 -9.77 -12.19
CA GLN A 131 -6.62 -9.27 -13.51
C GLN A 131 -5.63 -9.79 -14.54
N PRO A 132 -6.10 -10.37 -15.67
CA PRO A 132 -5.21 -10.92 -16.68
C PRO A 132 -4.42 -9.84 -17.40
N ILE A 133 -3.14 -10.17 -17.70
CA ILE A 133 -2.25 -9.43 -18.57
C ILE A 133 -1.97 -10.29 -19.80
N MET A 134 -2.24 -9.73 -20.98
CA MET A 134 -2.23 -10.44 -22.24
C MET A 134 -1.09 -10.01 -23.12
N SER A 135 -0.51 -10.93 -23.87
CA SER A 135 0.38 -10.59 -24.96
C SER A 135 -0.40 -9.95 -26.10
N LEU A 136 -0.04 -8.73 -26.47
CA LEU A 136 -0.66 -8.04 -27.60
C LEU A 136 -0.25 -8.64 -28.96
N THR A 137 0.81 -9.45 -28.99
CA THR A 137 1.29 -10.11 -30.21
C THR A 137 0.62 -11.45 -30.43
N THR A 138 0.54 -12.30 -29.40
CA THR A 138 0.02 -13.67 -29.50
C THR A 138 -1.43 -13.81 -29.07
N GLY A 139 -1.96 -12.84 -28.32
CA GLY A 139 -3.27 -12.91 -27.69
C GLY A 139 -3.34 -13.88 -26.50
N GLY A 140 -2.22 -14.50 -26.11
CA GLY A 140 -2.16 -15.40 -24.96
C GLY A 140 -2.03 -14.65 -23.64
N MET A 141 -2.58 -15.23 -22.55
CA MET A 141 -2.41 -14.73 -21.20
C MET A 141 -0.98 -15.04 -20.74
N VAL A 142 -0.29 -14.03 -20.20
CA VAL A 142 1.12 -14.12 -19.77
C VAL A 142 1.29 -13.86 -18.27
N GLY A 143 0.36 -13.20 -17.64
CA GLY A 143 0.44 -12.87 -16.22
C GLY A 143 -0.87 -12.40 -15.64
N HIS A 144 -0.86 -12.15 -14.33
CA HIS A 144 -1.97 -11.60 -13.59
C HIS A 144 -1.49 -10.52 -12.63
N GLU A 145 -2.18 -9.39 -12.58
CA GLU A 145 -2.00 -8.42 -11.51
C GLU A 145 -2.91 -8.75 -10.33
N ALA A 146 -2.30 -8.85 -9.15
CA ALA A 146 -3.01 -9.04 -7.90
C ALA A 146 -3.48 -7.70 -7.34
N LEU A 147 -4.79 -7.56 -7.18
CA LEU A 147 -5.43 -6.35 -6.70
C LEU A 147 -6.15 -6.61 -5.38
N LEU A 148 -5.85 -5.83 -4.34
CA LEU A 148 -6.49 -5.97 -3.04
C LEU A 148 -7.96 -5.54 -3.11
N ARG A 149 -8.81 -6.29 -2.43
CA ARG A 149 -10.20 -5.96 -2.12
C ARG A 149 -10.45 -6.16 -0.63
N GLY A 150 -11.43 -5.47 -0.12
CA GLY A 150 -11.90 -5.69 1.26
C GLY A 150 -13.41 -5.66 1.35
N ARG A 151 -13.94 -6.20 2.45
CA ARG A 151 -15.34 -6.04 2.83
C ARG A 151 -15.40 -5.36 4.19
N VAL A 152 -16.18 -4.29 4.23
CA VAL A 152 -16.36 -3.46 5.42
C VAL A 152 -17.86 -3.23 5.57
N ASP A 153 -18.43 -3.53 6.72
CA ASP A 153 -19.88 -3.42 6.97
C ASP A 153 -20.72 -4.04 5.84
N GLY A 154 -20.27 -5.20 5.33
CA GLY A 154 -20.94 -5.90 4.23
C GLY A 154 -20.76 -5.30 2.84
N ARG A 155 -20.02 -4.16 2.70
CA ARG A 155 -19.76 -3.50 1.42
C ARG A 155 -18.35 -3.83 0.94
N GLU A 156 -18.23 -4.10 -0.35
CA GLU A 156 -16.93 -4.28 -0.99
C GLU A 156 -16.24 -2.93 -1.17
N VAL A 157 -14.94 -2.88 -0.82
CA VAL A 157 -14.09 -1.70 -0.87
C VAL A 157 -12.87 -2.01 -1.74
N GLY A 158 -12.53 -1.07 -2.61
CA GLY A 158 -11.37 -1.18 -3.50
C GLY A 158 -10.03 -1.05 -2.77
N GLY A 159 -8.96 -1.57 -3.40
CA GLY A 159 -7.60 -1.46 -2.87
C GLY A 159 -7.18 0.00 -2.61
N GLY A 160 -7.43 0.91 -3.54
CA GLY A 160 -7.09 2.33 -3.40
C GLY A 160 -7.70 2.97 -2.15
N ASP A 161 -8.99 2.71 -1.87
CA ASP A 161 -9.65 3.23 -0.67
C ASP A 161 -9.07 2.61 0.61
N LEU A 162 -8.73 1.31 0.59
CA LEU A 162 -8.09 0.64 1.73
C LEU A 162 -6.71 1.23 2.02
N PHE A 163 -5.90 1.47 1.00
CA PHE A 163 -4.57 2.08 1.14
C PHE A 163 -4.67 3.53 1.62
N PHE A 164 -5.61 4.32 1.10
CA PHE A 164 -5.89 5.67 1.58
C PHE A 164 -6.25 5.69 3.08
N LEU A 165 -7.15 4.80 3.52
CA LEU A 165 -7.50 4.66 4.94
C LEU A 165 -6.29 4.22 5.78
N ALA A 166 -5.48 3.29 5.27
CA ALA A 166 -4.30 2.78 5.98
C ALA A 166 -3.20 3.85 6.11
N GLU A 167 -3.01 4.70 5.12
CA GLU A 167 -2.10 5.84 5.18
C GLU A 167 -2.53 6.82 6.29
N ARG A 168 -3.79 7.23 6.30
CA ARG A 168 -4.36 8.10 7.34
C ARG A 168 -4.28 7.48 8.73
N ALA A 169 -4.42 6.16 8.83
CA ALA A 169 -4.28 5.41 10.06
C ALA A 169 -2.81 5.20 10.50
N GLY A 170 -1.83 5.54 9.66
CA GLY A 170 -0.41 5.19 9.87
C GLY A 170 -0.14 3.69 9.79
N TRP A 171 -1.01 2.94 9.09
CA TRP A 171 -0.93 1.49 8.92
C TRP A 171 -0.50 1.04 7.52
N LEU A 172 -0.04 1.97 6.71
CA LEU A 172 0.40 1.71 5.33
C LEU A 172 1.31 0.48 5.23
N ARG A 173 2.35 0.41 6.07
CA ARG A 173 3.30 -0.73 6.10
C ARG A 173 2.63 -2.07 6.41
N ARG A 174 1.62 -2.06 7.28
CA ARG A 174 0.90 -3.27 7.69
C ARG A 174 0.01 -3.76 6.57
N LEU A 175 -0.77 -2.84 5.97
CA LEU A 175 -1.66 -3.19 4.87
C LEU A 175 -0.87 -3.65 3.65
N ASP A 176 0.21 -2.94 3.28
CA ASP A 176 1.09 -3.29 2.17
C ASP A 176 1.69 -4.70 2.34
N ARG A 177 2.21 -5.02 3.54
CA ARG A 177 2.69 -6.38 3.84
C ARG A 177 1.58 -7.42 3.68
N VAL A 178 0.41 -7.20 4.28
CA VAL A 178 -0.73 -8.14 4.22
C VAL A 178 -1.19 -8.31 2.78
N ALA A 179 -1.26 -7.23 1.99
CA ALA A 179 -1.64 -7.27 0.60
C ALA A 179 -0.68 -8.12 -0.25
N ARG A 180 0.63 -7.91 -0.10
CA ARG A 180 1.65 -8.73 -0.80
C ARG A 180 1.56 -10.20 -0.44
N GLU A 181 1.49 -10.51 0.86
CA GLU A 181 1.39 -11.91 1.32
C GLU A 181 0.09 -12.58 0.85
N ALA A 182 -1.04 -11.87 0.89
CA ALA A 182 -2.31 -12.37 0.40
C ALA A 182 -2.28 -12.61 -1.11
N ALA A 183 -1.69 -11.68 -1.89
CA ALA A 183 -1.51 -11.81 -3.33
C ALA A 183 -0.73 -13.08 -3.70
N ILE A 184 0.38 -13.33 -3.02
CA ILE A 184 1.26 -14.48 -3.29
C ILE A 184 0.58 -15.78 -2.88
N ARG A 185 0.04 -15.87 -1.65
CA ARG A 185 -0.63 -17.08 -1.17
C ARG A 185 -1.90 -17.41 -1.97
N GLY A 186 -2.67 -16.38 -2.34
CA GLY A 186 -3.88 -16.58 -3.14
C GLY A 186 -3.61 -16.98 -4.59
N ALA A 187 -2.38 -16.81 -5.09
CA ALA A 187 -1.96 -17.27 -6.41
C ALA A 187 -1.42 -18.72 -6.41
N ALA A 188 -1.10 -19.25 -5.22
CA ALA A 188 -0.56 -20.60 -5.09
C ALA A 188 -1.53 -21.66 -5.67
N GLY A 189 -0.97 -22.61 -6.41
CA GLY A 189 -1.69 -23.77 -6.94
C GLY A 189 -2.39 -23.56 -8.28
N TRP A 190 -2.75 -22.31 -8.67
CA TRP A 190 -3.42 -22.06 -9.96
C TRP A 190 -2.64 -21.19 -10.95
N LEU A 191 -1.62 -20.46 -10.48
CA LEU A 191 -0.85 -19.51 -11.32
C LEU A 191 -0.15 -20.19 -12.52
N GLY A 192 0.29 -21.44 -12.34
CA GLY A 192 1.03 -22.18 -13.37
C GLY A 192 2.34 -21.50 -13.74
N SER A 193 2.56 -21.31 -15.05
CA SER A 193 3.75 -20.63 -15.58
C SER A 193 3.56 -19.12 -15.80
N ALA A 194 2.42 -18.56 -15.43
CA ALA A 194 2.12 -17.14 -15.61
C ALA A 194 2.91 -16.29 -14.61
N ASP A 195 3.13 -15.01 -14.96
CA ASP A 195 3.72 -14.04 -14.07
C ASP A 195 2.69 -13.51 -13.06
N LEU A 196 3.16 -13.21 -11.84
CA LEU A 196 2.36 -12.57 -10.80
C LEU A 196 2.88 -11.17 -10.53
N TYR A 197 2.06 -10.18 -10.84
CA TYR A 197 2.34 -8.78 -10.57
C TYR A 197 1.77 -8.40 -9.20
N VAL A 198 2.61 -7.83 -8.35
CA VAL A 198 2.29 -7.54 -6.94
C VAL A 198 2.65 -6.11 -6.60
N ASN A 199 1.67 -5.32 -6.20
CA ASN A 199 1.89 -3.96 -5.76
C ASN A 199 2.78 -3.90 -4.51
N SER A 200 3.74 -2.97 -4.47
CA SER A 200 4.65 -2.73 -3.35
C SER A 200 4.96 -1.25 -3.22
N ASP A 201 4.67 -0.68 -2.06
CA ASP A 201 5.01 0.71 -1.78
C ASP A 201 6.41 0.79 -1.14
N PRO A 202 7.42 1.40 -1.80
CA PRO A 202 8.75 1.57 -1.24
C PRO A 202 8.76 2.33 0.08
N ALA A 203 7.83 3.28 0.29
CA ALA A 203 7.69 4.00 1.54
C ALA A 203 7.24 3.10 2.71
N ALA A 204 6.59 1.97 2.39
CA ALA A 204 6.24 0.96 3.37
C ALA A 204 7.42 0.07 3.77
N VAL A 205 8.50 0.02 2.98
CA VAL A 205 9.68 -0.85 3.16
C VAL A 205 10.85 -0.06 3.71
N HIS A 206 10.98 0.05 5.03
CA HIS A 206 12.03 0.86 5.65
C HIS A 206 13.42 0.19 5.66
N ARG A 207 13.46 -1.12 5.95
CA ARG A 207 14.66 -1.99 5.86
C ARG A 207 14.30 -3.21 5.03
N PRO A 208 14.73 -3.29 3.76
CA PRO A 208 14.32 -4.36 2.85
C PRO A 208 14.49 -5.76 3.43
N SER A 209 15.66 -6.11 3.96
CA SER A 209 15.97 -7.42 4.54
C SER A 209 15.10 -7.83 5.73
N VAL A 210 14.48 -6.86 6.43
CA VAL A 210 13.58 -7.12 7.56
C VAL A 210 12.12 -7.06 7.12
N CYS A 211 11.77 -6.03 6.37
CA CYS A 211 10.37 -5.77 5.98
C CYS A 211 9.87 -6.80 4.95
N LEU A 212 10.75 -7.36 4.12
CA LEU A 212 10.40 -8.32 3.08
C LEU A 212 10.55 -9.79 3.51
N ALA A 213 11.11 -10.07 4.69
CA ALA A 213 11.32 -11.43 5.17
C ALA A 213 10.05 -12.29 5.27
N SER A 214 8.90 -11.66 5.53
CA SER A 214 7.61 -12.37 5.53
C SER A 214 7.07 -12.60 4.12
N THR A 215 7.37 -11.69 3.19
CA THR A 215 7.07 -11.85 1.77
C THR A 215 7.92 -12.97 1.17
N GLU A 216 9.22 -13.04 1.47
CA GLU A 216 10.12 -14.13 1.07
C GLU A 216 9.59 -15.49 1.53
N ARG A 217 9.14 -15.57 2.79
CA ARG A 217 8.51 -16.80 3.30
C ARG A 217 7.23 -17.15 2.55
N ALA A 218 6.37 -16.15 2.25
CA ALA A 218 5.15 -16.40 1.50
C ALA A 218 5.44 -16.94 0.08
N VAL A 219 6.49 -16.43 -0.59
CA VAL A 219 6.97 -16.95 -1.88
C VAL A 219 7.45 -18.39 -1.75
N HIS A 220 8.33 -18.66 -0.78
CA HIS A 220 8.84 -20.01 -0.54
C HIS A 220 7.69 -21.01 -0.28
N ASP A 221 6.74 -20.64 0.59
CA ASP A 221 5.66 -21.52 1.01
C ASP A 221 4.61 -21.74 -0.09
N SER A 222 4.48 -20.79 -1.03
CA SER A 222 3.56 -20.89 -2.17
C SER A 222 4.04 -21.81 -3.29
N GLY A 223 5.36 -22.09 -3.34
CA GLY A 223 5.97 -22.84 -4.43
C GLY A 223 6.07 -22.07 -5.76
N ILE A 224 5.74 -20.79 -5.80
CA ILE A 224 5.88 -19.93 -6.99
C ILE A 224 7.37 -19.65 -7.22
N ASP A 225 7.82 -19.80 -8.49
CA ASP A 225 9.19 -19.46 -8.86
C ASP A 225 9.43 -17.95 -8.63
N PRO A 226 10.44 -17.54 -7.87
CA PRO A 226 10.76 -16.12 -7.67
C PRO A 226 10.81 -15.29 -8.96
N ARG A 227 11.21 -15.89 -10.08
CA ARG A 227 11.30 -15.23 -11.39
C ARG A 227 9.94 -14.92 -12.02
N GLN A 228 8.85 -15.54 -11.54
CA GLN A 228 7.49 -15.20 -11.96
C GLN A 228 6.95 -13.96 -11.23
N LEU A 229 7.58 -13.53 -10.14
CA LEU A 229 7.12 -12.38 -9.38
C LEU A 229 7.64 -11.07 -9.98
N VAL A 230 6.72 -10.14 -10.20
CA VAL A 230 6.98 -8.79 -10.68
C VAL A 230 6.43 -7.81 -9.64
N PHE A 231 7.31 -7.13 -8.91
CA PHE A 231 6.90 -6.15 -7.92
C PHE A 231 6.70 -4.78 -8.58
N GLU A 232 5.51 -4.24 -8.46
CA GLU A 232 5.09 -2.98 -9.04
C GLU A 232 5.31 -1.83 -8.06
N VAL A 233 5.97 -0.79 -8.53
CA VAL A 233 6.22 0.44 -7.79
C VAL A 233 5.65 1.62 -8.56
N VAL A 234 4.78 2.40 -7.93
CA VAL A 234 4.16 3.56 -8.56
C VAL A 234 5.19 4.65 -8.79
N ALA A 235 5.34 5.08 -10.05
CA ALA A 235 6.36 6.05 -10.47
C ALA A 235 6.24 7.41 -9.74
N SER A 236 5.05 7.85 -9.36
CA SER A 236 4.84 9.09 -8.62
C SER A 236 5.35 9.05 -7.17
N HIS A 237 5.35 7.89 -6.54
CA HIS A 237 5.89 7.68 -5.18
C HIS A 237 7.41 7.56 -5.18
N ALA A 238 8.00 7.17 -6.31
CA ALA A 238 9.43 6.99 -6.49
C ALA A 238 10.28 8.29 -6.46
N VAL A 239 9.63 9.46 -6.49
CA VAL A 239 10.30 10.76 -6.69
C VAL A 239 10.95 11.32 -5.41
N ILE A 240 10.58 10.85 -4.22
CA ILE A 240 10.91 11.51 -2.95
C ILE A 240 12.28 11.09 -2.40
N ASP A 241 12.66 9.81 -2.54
CA ASP A 241 13.96 9.27 -2.07
C ASP A 241 14.49 8.21 -3.04
N HIS A 242 15.29 8.65 -4.00
CA HIS A 242 15.84 7.78 -5.03
C HIS A 242 16.83 6.72 -4.48
N GLU A 243 17.63 7.06 -3.47
CA GLU A 243 18.59 6.11 -2.90
C GLU A 243 17.87 4.99 -2.18
N HIS A 244 16.86 5.34 -1.40
CA HIS A 244 16.02 4.36 -0.72
C HIS A 244 15.27 3.46 -1.71
N LEU A 245 14.65 4.06 -2.74
CA LEU A 245 13.99 3.30 -3.81
C LEU A 245 14.94 2.29 -4.44
N LEU A 246 16.11 2.73 -4.90
CA LEU A 246 17.11 1.85 -5.54
C LEU A 246 17.55 0.72 -4.60
N SER A 247 17.73 1.00 -3.31
CA SER A 247 18.05 -0.03 -2.30
C SER A 247 16.94 -1.08 -2.16
N VAL A 248 15.66 -0.67 -2.19
CA VAL A 248 14.52 -1.60 -2.16
C VAL A 248 14.49 -2.46 -3.41
N LEU A 249 14.64 -1.85 -4.60
CA LEU A 249 14.59 -2.56 -5.88
C LEU A 249 15.79 -3.51 -6.07
N GLU A 250 16.98 -3.11 -5.63
CA GLU A 250 18.15 -3.98 -5.64
C GLU A 250 17.91 -5.21 -4.76
N HIS A 251 17.32 -5.03 -3.59
CA HIS A 251 16.99 -6.16 -2.74
C HIS A 251 15.99 -7.12 -3.42
N HIS A 252 14.96 -6.62 -4.12
CA HIS A 252 14.07 -7.47 -4.91
C HIS A 252 14.85 -8.30 -5.94
N ARG A 253 15.77 -7.68 -6.67
CA ARG A 253 16.62 -8.36 -7.66
C ARG A 253 17.52 -9.43 -7.06
N THR A 254 18.07 -9.20 -5.84
CA THR A 254 18.89 -10.23 -5.15
C THR A 254 18.07 -11.47 -4.79
N LEU A 255 16.76 -11.34 -4.66
CA LEU A 255 15.82 -12.44 -4.42
C LEU A 255 15.33 -13.11 -5.71
N GLY A 256 15.80 -12.65 -6.87
CA GLY A 256 15.37 -13.14 -8.18
C GLY A 256 14.02 -12.60 -8.64
N TRP A 257 13.47 -11.60 -7.95
CA TRP A 257 12.23 -10.95 -8.33
C TRP A 257 12.45 -9.89 -9.39
N ARG A 258 11.46 -9.70 -10.25
CA ARG A 258 11.45 -8.64 -11.25
C ARG A 258 10.78 -7.38 -10.71
N VAL A 259 11.05 -6.26 -11.35
CA VAL A 259 10.56 -4.94 -10.97
C VAL A 259 9.77 -4.32 -12.11
N ALA A 260 8.58 -3.80 -11.80
CA ALA A 260 7.80 -2.96 -12.69
C ALA A 260 7.72 -1.52 -12.16
N LEU A 261 7.81 -0.55 -13.07
CA LEU A 261 7.36 0.81 -12.80
C LEU A 261 5.94 0.97 -13.29
N ASP A 262 5.06 1.34 -12.36
CA ASP A 262 3.63 1.51 -12.60
C ASP A 262 3.23 2.98 -12.77
N ASP A 263 2.10 3.23 -13.43
CA ASP A 263 1.54 4.57 -13.73
C ASP A 263 2.51 5.48 -14.51
N VAL A 264 3.34 4.90 -15.38
CA VAL A 264 4.31 5.66 -16.17
C VAL A 264 3.62 6.44 -17.29
N GLY A 265 4.02 7.71 -17.44
CA GLY A 265 3.42 8.64 -18.43
C GLY A 265 2.49 9.68 -17.79
N VAL A 266 2.31 9.63 -16.47
CA VAL A 266 1.68 10.70 -15.69
C VAL A 266 2.79 11.49 -14.99
N GLY A 267 2.87 12.81 -15.25
CA GLY A 267 3.89 13.69 -14.65
C GLY A 267 5.18 13.84 -15.48
N TRP A 268 6.11 14.66 -14.98
CA TRP A 268 7.28 15.16 -15.74
C TRP A 268 8.53 14.28 -15.67
N SER A 269 8.59 13.27 -14.79
CA SER A 269 9.83 12.57 -14.44
C SER A 269 9.93 11.14 -15.00
N SER A 270 8.95 10.67 -15.77
CA SER A 270 8.83 9.24 -16.13
C SER A 270 10.04 8.69 -16.90
N LEU A 271 10.54 9.39 -17.94
CA LEU A 271 11.69 8.93 -18.73
C LEU A 271 12.99 8.86 -17.92
N ALA A 272 13.23 9.88 -17.07
CA ALA A 272 14.42 9.89 -16.22
C ALA A 272 14.38 8.74 -15.21
N LEU A 273 13.22 8.47 -14.64
CA LEU A 273 13.04 7.38 -13.68
C LEU A 273 13.26 6.01 -14.33
N VAL A 274 12.67 5.75 -15.50
CA VAL A 274 12.89 4.52 -16.28
C VAL A 274 14.38 4.34 -16.58
N SER A 275 15.09 5.41 -16.97
CA SER A 275 16.52 5.36 -17.27
C SER A 275 17.37 4.95 -16.05
N VAL A 276 17.02 5.43 -14.85
CA VAL A 276 17.76 5.17 -13.61
C VAL A 276 17.40 3.82 -12.99
N VAL A 277 16.11 3.52 -12.90
CA VAL A 277 15.60 2.29 -12.26
C VAL A 277 15.90 1.06 -13.11
N ARG A 278 15.90 1.18 -14.43
CA ARG A 278 16.02 0.06 -15.40
C ARG A 278 15.07 -1.08 -15.03
N PRO A 279 13.75 -0.83 -15.06
CA PRO A 279 12.79 -1.85 -14.68
C PRO A 279 12.72 -2.97 -15.71
N ASP A 280 12.33 -4.18 -15.28
CA ASP A 280 12.03 -5.29 -16.15
C ASP A 280 10.72 -5.07 -16.92
N VAL A 281 9.81 -4.28 -16.33
CA VAL A 281 8.50 -3.95 -16.90
C VAL A 281 8.19 -2.46 -16.70
N VAL A 282 7.65 -1.81 -17.74
CA VAL A 282 7.06 -0.48 -17.66
C VAL A 282 5.57 -0.58 -17.95
N LYS A 283 4.71 -0.14 -17.03
CA LYS A 283 3.26 -0.08 -17.22
C LYS A 283 2.88 1.36 -17.62
N LEU A 284 2.42 1.51 -18.86
CA LEU A 284 1.91 2.80 -19.35
C LEU A 284 0.53 3.05 -18.73
N SER A 285 0.39 4.16 -18.04
CA SER A 285 -0.82 4.52 -17.32
C SER A 285 -2.07 4.52 -18.22
N LYS A 286 -3.21 4.15 -17.64
CA LYS A 286 -4.51 4.26 -18.29
C LYS A 286 -4.75 5.68 -18.87
N THR A 287 -4.27 6.73 -18.18
CA THR A 287 -4.40 8.12 -18.62
C THR A 287 -3.65 8.36 -19.94
N LEU A 288 -2.42 7.87 -20.09
CA LEU A 288 -1.65 7.97 -21.33
C LEU A 288 -2.27 7.12 -22.43
N VAL A 289 -2.63 5.86 -22.12
CA VAL A 289 -3.19 4.90 -23.08
C VAL A 289 -4.53 5.37 -23.65
N SER A 290 -5.39 5.96 -22.85
CA SER A 290 -6.69 6.51 -23.33
C SER A 290 -6.54 7.64 -24.35
N ARG A 291 -5.37 8.31 -24.36
CA ARG A 291 -5.04 9.43 -25.24
C ARG A 291 -4.15 9.03 -26.43
N LEU A 292 -3.93 7.75 -26.68
CA LEU A 292 -3.13 7.29 -27.82
C LEU A 292 -3.70 7.67 -29.21
N HIS A 293 -4.87 8.26 -29.28
CA HIS A 293 -5.40 8.91 -30.48
C HIS A 293 -4.74 10.27 -30.76
N GLU A 294 -4.04 10.87 -29.80
CA GLU A 294 -3.37 12.16 -29.89
C GLU A 294 -1.89 11.95 -30.29
N PRO A 295 -1.34 12.72 -31.27
CA PRO A 295 0.07 12.55 -31.68
C PRO A 295 1.08 12.74 -30.53
N GLY A 296 0.80 13.66 -29.60
CA GLY A 296 1.67 13.93 -28.45
C GLY A 296 1.75 12.73 -27.49
N ALA A 297 0.61 12.10 -27.20
CA ALA A 297 0.56 10.90 -26.34
C ALA A 297 1.28 9.70 -27.01
N GLN A 298 1.11 9.53 -28.33
CA GLN A 298 1.84 8.51 -29.10
C GLN A 298 3.34 8.72 -29.03
N ALA A 299 3.82 9.96 -29.17
CA ALA A 299 5.24 10.27 -29.12
C ALA A 299 5.86 9.92 -27.75
N ILE A 300 5.15 10.25 -26.66
CA ILE A 300 5.56 9.91 -25.28
C ILE A 300 5.59 8.39 -25.11
N ALA A 301 4.52 7.69 -25.49
CA ALA A 301 4.43 6.23 -25.34
C ALA A 301 5.52 5.50 -26.12
N ARG A 302 5.80 5.92 -27.36
CA ARG A 302 6.89 5.37 -28.17
C ARG A 302 8.26 5.60 -27.54
N ALA A 303 8.53 6.79 -27.03
CA ALA A 303 9.81 7.08 -26.38
C ALA A 303 10.01 6.22 -25.12
N LEU A 304 8.95 6.01 -24.33
CA LEU A 304 8.97 5.12 -23.16
C LEU A 304 9.18 3.67 -23.57
N ALA A 305 8.49 3.19 -24.61
CA ALA A 305 8.64 1.83 -25.12
C ALA A 305 10.05 1.58 -25.67
N GLU A 306 10.56 2.49 -26.50
CA GLU A 306 11.90 2.39 -27.05
C GLU A 306 12.98 2.37 -25.97
N LEU A 307 12.88 3.26 -24.96
CA LEU A 307 13.82 3.28 -23.83
C LEU A 307 13.76 1.97 -23.04
N THR A 308 12.55 1.45 -22.78
CA THR A 308 12.37 0.19 -22.05
C THR A 308 12.98 -0.98 -22.82
N HIS A 309 12.72 -1.09 -24.10
CA HIS A 309 13.27 -2.16 -24.97
C HIS A 309 14.79 -2.08 -25.07
N LEU A 310 15.38 -0.88 -25.17
CA LEU A 310 16.84 -0.70 -25.14
C LEU A 310 17.49 -1.22 -23.86
N GLN A 311 16.73 -1.28 -22.76
CA GLN A 311 17.18 -1.82 -21.48
C GLN A 311 16.85 -3.30 -21.29
N GLY A 312 16.18 -3.94 -22.27
CA GLY A 312 15.79 -5.35 -22.25
C GLY A 312 14.47 -5.61 -21.49
N GLY A 313 13.73 -4.56 -21.12
CA GLY A 313 12.43 -4.65 -20.46
C GLY A 313 11.27 -4.80 -21.45
N VAL A 314 10.05 -5.00 -20.92
CA VAL A 314 8.80 -5.10 -21.67
C VAL A 314 7.82 -4.01 -21.26
N VAL A 315 6.88 -3.67 -22.14
CA VAL A 315 5.91 -2.59 -21.93
C VAL A 315 4.50 -3.16 -21.84
N VAL A 316 3.80 -2.84 -20.77
CA VAL A 316 2.37 -3.13 -20.56
C VAL A 316 1.57 -1.87 -20.80
N ALA A 317 0.54 -1.90 -21.64
CA ALA A 317 -0.41 -0.81 -21.78
C ALA A 317 -1.65 -1.10 -20.92
N GLU A 318 -1.99 -0.17 -20.04
CA GLU A 318 -3.10 -0.32 -19.10
C GLU A 318 -4.40 0.32 -19.58
N GLY A 319 -5.52 -0.16 -19.03
CA GLY A 319 -6.84 0.43 -19.29
C GLY A 319 -7.34 0.23 -20.72
N ILE A 320 -6.95 -0.86 -21.36
CA ILE A 320 -7.43 -1.23 -22.70
C ILE A 320 -8.88 -1.71 -22.59
N GLU A 321 -9.80 -0.94 -23.16
CA GLU A 321 -11.25 -1.22 -23.11
C GLU A 321 -11.85 -1.58 -24.48
N SER A 322 -11.05 -1.51 -25.56
CA SER A 322 -11.49 -1.83 -26.92
C SER A 322 -10.34 -2.28 -27.82
N GLU A 323 -10.64 -3.07 -28.86
CA GLU A 323 -9.67 -3.49 -29.87
C GLU A 323 -8.92 -2.31 -30.50
N ARG A 324 -9.63 -1.20 -30.76
CA ARG A 324 -9.01 0.02 -31.29
C ARG A 324 -7.89 0.54 -30.39
N VAL A 325 -8.09 0.53 -29.05
CA VAL A 325 -7.06 0.97 -28.12
C VAL A 325 -5.92 -0.05 -28.07
N ALA A 326 -6.23 -1.36 -28.15
CA ALA A 326 -5.22 -2.41 -28.23
C ALA A 326 -4.33 -2.25 -29.48
N ASP A 327 -4.92 -1.92 -30.65
CA ASP A 327 -4.17 -1.65 -31.87
C ASP A 327 -3.28 -0.42 -31.75
N GLN A 328 -3.78 0.64 -31.12
CA GLN A 328 -2.99 1.85 -30.85
C GLN A 328 -1.82 1.57 -29.90
N ALA A 329 -2.05 0.74 -28.86
CA ALA A 329 -1.00 0.32 -27.93
C ALA A 329 0.11 -0.50 -28.65
N ARG A 330 -0.27 -1.46 -29.51
CA ARG A 330 0.70 -2.19 -30.37
C ARG A 330 1.50 -1.22 -31.25
N ALA A 331 0.83 -0.26 -31.86
CA ALA A 331 1.47 0.67 -32.79
C ALA A 331 2.50 1.61 -32.12
N VAL A 332 2.42 1.81 -30.82
CA VAL A 332 3.41 2.58 -30.05
C VAL A 332 4.48 1.70 -29.38
N GLY A 333 4.43 0.38 -29.57
CA GLY A 333 5.45 -0.56 -29.08
C GLY A 333 5.11 -1.23 -27.74
N ALA A 334 3.84 -1.23 -27.31
CA ALA A 334 3.46 -2.03 -26.15
C ALA A 334 3.46 -3.53 -26.51
N ASP A 335 4.09 -4.34 -25.65
CA ASP A 335 4.20 -5.80 -25.80
C ASP A 335 3.00 -6.52 -25.21
N LEU A 336 2.55 -6.01 -24.09
CA LEU A 336 1.49 -6.57 -23.26
C LEU A 336 0.36 -5.56 -23.06
N GLY A 337 -0.81 -6.05 -22.74
CA GLY A 337 -1.98 -5.23 -22.49
C GLY A 337 -2.81 -5.72 -21.31
N GLN A 338 -3.37 -4.80 -20.57
CA GLN A 338 -4.27 -5.04 -19.47
C GLN A 338 -5.48 -4.11 -19.58
N GLY A 339 -6.67 -4.62 -19.28
CA GLY A 339 -7.87 -3.81 -19.31
C GLY A 339 -9.14 -4.65 -19.43
N TRP A 340 -10.28 -3.99 -19.41
CA TRP A 340 -11.58 -4.66 -19.43
C TRP A 340 -11.88 -5.40 -20.74
N LEU A 341 -11.19 -5.05 -21.81
CA LEU A 341 -11.25 -5.83 -23.05
C LEU A 341 -10.83 -7.30 -22.82
N PHE A 342 -9.84 -7.53 -21.99
CA PHE A 342 -9.25 -8.85 -21.75
C PHE A 342 -9.84 -9.56 -20.53
N GLY A 343 -10.34 -8.81 -19.57
CA GLY A 343 -10.97 -9.34 -18.36
C GLY A 343 -11.00 -8.35 -17.20
N ARG A 344 -11.96 -8.53 -16.33
CA ARG A 344 -12.04 -7.82 -15.06
C ARG A 344 -11.26 -8.58 -13.99
N PRO A 345 -10.80 -7.92 -12.92
CA PRO A 345 -10.23 -8.61 -11.77
C PRO A 345 -11.26 -9.57 -11.18
N VAL A 346 -10.88 -10.85 -11.03
CA VAL A 346 -11.74 -11.89 -10.46
C VAL A 346 -11.00 -12.69 -9.40
N ARG A 347 -11.72 -13.32 -8.47
CA ARG A 347 -11.17 -14.39 -7.65
C ARG A 347 -10.98 -15.61 -8.52
N PRO A 348 -9.84 -16.31 -8.42
CA PRO A 348 -9.74 -17.63 -9.00
C PRO A 348 -10.76 -18.54 -8.30
N GLU A 349 -11.54 -19.28 -9.09
CA GLU A 349 -12.30 -20.39 -8.53
C GLU A 349 -11.29 -21.46 -8.12
N PRO A 350 -11.41 -22.06 -6.92
CA PRO A 350 -10.62 -23.25 -6.61
C PRO A 350 -10.91 -24.28 -7.70
N GLU A 351 -9.85 -24.84 -8.31
CA GLU A 351 -10.03 -25.95 -9.24
C GLU A 351 -10.94 -26.97 -8.55
N ALA A 352 -12.05 -27.31 -9.20
CA ALA A 352 -12.93 -28.37 -8.72
C ALA A 352 -12.04 -29.60 -8.59
N GLU A 353 -11.91 -30.17 -7.38
CA GLU A 353 -11.23 -31.44 -7.20
C GLU A 353 -11.80 -32.40 -8.25
N PRO A 354 -10.95 -33.05 -9.07
CA PRO A 354 -11.46 -33.99 -10.03
C PRO A 354 -12.30 -35.02 -9.25
N GLU A 355 -13.59 -35.15 -9.57
CA GLU A 355 -14.44 -36.21 -9.03
C GLU A 355 -13.70 -37.52 -9.28
N LEU A 356 -13.07 -38.05 -8.22
CA LEU A 356 -12.57 -39.42 -8.25
C LEU A 356 -13.76 -40.31 -8.42
N ALA A 357 -14.09 -40.60 -9.66
CA ALA A 357 -15.04 -41.69 -9.99
C ALA A 357 -14.37 -42.98 -9.51
N PHE A 358 -14.83 -43.46 -8.36
CA PHE A 358 -14.58 -44.84 -7.96
C PHE A 358 -15.36 -45.71 -8.92
N ALA A 359 -14.65 -46.33 -9.88
CA ALA A 359 -15.13 -47.45 -10.66
C ALA A 359 -15.00 -48.73 -9.82
#